data_bdbe54c29e758b8e83b63aabf140070f
#
_entry.id   bdbe54c29e758b8e83b63aabf140070f
#
_cell.length_a   1.000
_cell.length_b   1.000
_cell.length_c   1.000
_cell.angle_alpha   90.00
_cell.angle_beta   90.00
_cell.angle_gamma   90.00
#
_symmetry.space_group_name_H-M   'P 1'
#
loop_
_entity.id
_entity.type
_entity.pdbx_description
1 polymer ?
#
loop_
_entity_poly.entity_id
_entity_poly.type
_entity_poly.pdbx_seq_one_letter_code
_entity_poly.pdbx_strand_id
1 'polypeptide(L)'
;NPQFLPNIKLPDNLNVVDDYGEVLENPEKYGKIDILLLATPTQFLRTILKRLKKFLNYNIILVNVAKGLEIASKKRISEMVAEELEHKEYSYVLLAGPTHAEEVAQKLPSAILSVSENEKAAKTVQTTFSNLYFRVYTGTDLMGAELAGALKNCLAIAAGIADGMGYGDNTKAALITRGINEM
;
A
#
# COMPACT_ATOMS: atom_id res chain seq x y z
N ASN A 1 -14.83 -5.25 13.40
CA ASN A 1 -14.48 -3.84 13.56
C ASN A 1 -15.71 -2.95 13.27
N PRO A 2 -16.67 -2.83 14.22
CA PRO A 2 -17.93 -2.13 13.98
C PRO A 2 -17.78 -0.62 13.75
N GLN A 3 -16.66 -0.04 14.18
CA GLN A 3 -16.41 1.41 14.01
C GLN A 3 -16.01 1.79 12.57
N PHE A 4 -15.16 0.97 11.91
CA PHE A 4 -14.62 1.31 10.59
C PHE A 4 -15.19 0.47 9.45
N LEU A 5 -15.66 -0.75 9.75
CA LEU A 5 -16.29 -1.64 8.78
C LEU A 5 -17.59 -2.22 9.38
N PRO A 6 -18.62 -1.38 9.55
CA PRO A 6 -19.90 -1.85 10.08
C PRO A 6 -20.50 -2.90 9.15
N ASN A 7 -21.09 -3.94 9.73
CA ASN A 7 -21.75 -5.05 9.02
C ASN A 7 -20.84 -5.96 8.18
N ILE A 8 -19.52 -5.83 8.28
CA ILE A 8 -18.57 -6.74 7.62
C ILE A 8 -18.09 -7.79 8.63
N LYS A 9 -18.40 -9.05 8.35
CA LYS A 9 -17.84 -10.18 9.09
C LYS A 9 -16.42 -10.45 8.55
N LEU A 10 -15.44 -10.41 9.43
CA LEU A 10 -14.06 -10.80 9.10
C LEU A 10 -13.98 -12.34 8.96
N PRO A 11 -13.05 -12.86 8.12
CA PRO A 11 -12.85 -14.30 7.99
C PRO A 11 -12.48 -14.96 9.32
N ASP A 12 -12.96 -16.19 9.54
CA ASP A 12 -12.74 -16.91 10.80
C ASP A 12 -11.27 -17.37 10.98
N ASN A 13 -10.49 -17.42 9.89
CA ASN A 13 -9.05 -17.71 9.89
C ASN A 13 -8.15 -16.49 10.12
N LEU A 14 -8.73 -15.31 10.39
CA LEU A 14 -7.98 -14.13 10.76
C LEU A 14 -7.63 -14.17 12.25
N ASN A 15 -6.34 -14.26 12.56
CA ASN A 15 -5.84 -14.18 13.92
C ASN A 15 -5.40 -12.74 14.24
N VAL A 16 -5.82 -12.23 15.39
CA VAL A 16 -5.42 -10.90 15.88
C VAL A 16 -4.39 -11.09 17.00
N VAL A 17 -3.28 -10.39 16.88
CA VAL A 17 -2.21 -10.36 17.88
C VAL A 17 -1.84 -8.93 18.22
N ASP A 18 -1.42 -8.68 19.44
CA ASP A 18 -1.02 -7.34 19.90
C ASP A 18 0.45 -7.04 19.58
N ASP A 19 1.28 -8.06 19.42
CA ASP A 19 2.69 -7.93 19.08
C ASP A 19 3.07 -8.81 17.89
N TYR A 20 3.45 -8.16 16.80
CA TYR A 20 3.96 -8.87 15.60
C TYR A 20 5.30 -9.58 15.86
N GLY A 21 6.07 -9.17 16.87
CA GLY A 21 7.27 -9.87 17.30
C GLY A 21 6.95 -11.31 17.72
N GLU A 22 5.86 -11.51 18.45
CA GLU A 22 5.40 -12.87 18.82
C GLU A 22 5.22 -13.76 17.59
N VAL A 23 4.65 -13.23 16.51
CA VAL A 23 4.41 -13.99 15.28
C VAL A 23 5.72 -14.31 14.55
N LEU A 24 6.60 -13.33 14.43
CA LEU A 24 7.85 -13.45 13.67
C LEU A 24 8.91 -14.31 14.35
N GLU A 25 8.87 -14.41 15.67
CA GLU A 25 9.80 -15.21 16.48
C GLU A 25 9.35 -16.66 16.70
N ASN A 26 8.07 -16.98 16.41
CA ASN A 26 7.51 -18.30 16.67
C ASN A 26 6.97 -18.96 15.39
N PRO A 27 7.83 -19.29 14.42
CA PRO A 27 7.40 -19.92 13.16
C PRO A 27 6.84 -21.34 13.36
N GLU A 28 7.14 -22.01 14.46
CA GLU A 28 6.56 -23.30 14.83
C GLU A 28 5.08 -23.19 15.19
N LYS A 29 4.65 -22.04 15.73
CA LYS A 29 3.25 -21.76 16.11
C LYS A 29 2.44 -21.16 14.97
N TYR A 30 3.04 -20.21 14.24
CA TYR A 30 2.32 -19.38 13.25
C TYR A 30 2.67 -19.73 11.80
N GLY A 31 3.65 -20.59 11.57
CA GLY A 31 4.24 -20.82 10.25
C GLY A 31 5.25 -19.73 9.86
N LYS A 32 6.03 -20.02 8.83
CA LYS A 32 6.93 -19.02 8.24
C LYS A 32 6.11 -17.94 7.53
N ILE A 33 6.42 -16.70 7.78
CA ILE A 33 5.76 -15.56 7.13
C ILE A 33 6.43 -15.29 5.78
N ASP A 34 5.71 -15.48 4.69
CA ASP A 34 6.21 -15.22 3.33
C ASP A 34 5.96 -13.77 2.90
N ILE A 35 4.85 -13.18 3.36
CA ILE A 35 4.44 -11.81 3.04
C ILE A 35 4.16 -11.05 4.33
N LEU A 36 4.79 -9.90 4.48
CA LEU A 36 4.51 -8.95 5.56
C LEU A 36 3.89 -7.68 4.99
N LEU A 37 2.65 -7.37 5.39
CA LEU A 37 1.90 -6.22 4.89
C LEU A 37 2.08 -5.00 5.81
N LEU A 38 2.62 -3.91 5.28
CA LEU A 38 2.73 -2.60 5.94
C LEU A 38 1.45 -1.80 5.65
N ALA A 39 0.53 -1.77 6.61
CA ALA A 39 -0.77 -1.10 6.49
C ALA A 39 -0.97 0.03 7.51
N THR A 40 0.10 0.51 8.11
CA THR A 40 0.06 1.62 9.06
C THR A 40 0.26 2.97 8.36
N PRO A 41 -0.22 4.09 8.93
CA PRO A 41 0.01 5.40 8.33
C PRO A 41 1.50 5.71 8.17
N THR A 42 1.87 6.34 7.06
CA THR A 42 3.25 6.59 6.63
C THR A 42 4.13 7.19 7.72
N GLN A 43 3.60 8.13 8.51
CA GLN A 43 4.38 8.83 9.54
C GLN A 43 4.80 7.94 10.72
N PHE A 44 4.21 6.76 10.88
CA PHE A 44 4.56 5.78 11.92
C PHE A 44 5.45 4.64 11.40
N LEU A 45 5.56 4.49 10.06
CA LEU A 45 6.27 3.36 9.44
C LEU A 45 7.73 3.27 9.89
N ARG A 46 8.46 4.37 9.98
CA ARG A 46 9.86 4.35 10.38
C ARG A 46 10.07 3.71 11.77
N THR A 47 9.21 4.05 12.71
CA THR A 47 9.27 3.44 14.05
C THR A 47 8.99 1.94 14.01
N ILE A 48 8.04 1.52 13.18
CA ILE A 48 7.70 0.10 12.98
C ILE A 48 8.86 -0.64 12.31
N LEU A 49 9.45 -0.07 11.26
CA LEU A 49 10.58 -0.67 10.55
C LEU A 49 11.80 -0.87 11.47
N LYS A 50 12.12 0.09 12.33
CA LYS A 50 13.18 -0.05 13.36
C LYS A 50 12.94 -1.25 14.29
N ARG A 51 11.70 -1.48 14.69
CA ARG A 51 11.34 -2.65 15.50
C ARG A 51 11.38 -3.94 14.69
N LEU A 52 10.82 -3.93 13.47
CA LEU A 52 10.81 -5.08 12.56
C LEU A 52 12.21 -5.58 12.21
N LYS A 53 13.20 -4.69 12.05
CA LYS A 53 14.59 -5.02 11.75
C LYS A 53 15.16 -6.12 12.65
N LYS A 54 14.75 -6.18 13.91
CA LYS A 54 15.22 -7.16 14.89
C LYS A 54 14.76 -8.58 14.56
N PHE A 55 13.59 -8.73 13.94
CA PHE A 55 12.93 -10.01 13.68
C PHE A 55 13.15 -10.54 12.27
N LEU A 56 13.54 -9.67 11.32
CA LEU A 56 13.73 -10.07 9.92
C LEU A 56 15.09 -10.75 9.73
N ASN A 57 15.11 -12.07 9.85
CA ASN A 57 16.31 -12.92 9.72
C ASN A 57 16.26 -13.86 8.51
N TYR A 58 15.30 -13.66 7.61
CA TYR A 58 15.13 -14.43 6.37
C TYR A 58 14.48 -13.56 5.29
N ASN A 59 14.62 -14.00 4.04
CA ASN A 59 14.03 -13.28 2.91
C ASN A 59 12.49 -13.29 2.99
N ILE A 60 11.89 -12.12 2.88
CA ILE A 60 10.44 -11.90 2.97
C ILE A 60 9.98 -10.93 1.88
N ILE A 61 8.73 -11.06 1.43
CA ILE A 61 8.11 -10.04 0.59
C ILE A 61 7.46 -9.00 1.51
N LEU A 62 7.98 -7.78 1.45
CA LEU A 62 7.46 -6.64 2.23
C LEU A 62 6.51 -5.83 1.35
N VAL A 63 5.21 -6.00 1.57
CA VAL A 63 4.17 -5.31 0.80
C VAL A 63 3.75 -4.04 1.53
N ASN A 64 3.83 -2.91 0.84
CA ASN A 64 3.36 -1.62 1.37
C ASN A 64 2.04 -1.21 0.72
N VAL A 65 1.06 -0.82 1.51
CA VAL A 65 -0.21 -0.22 1.08
C VAL A 65 -0.40 1.21 1.59
N ALA A 66 0.53 1.72 2.41
CA ALA A 66 0.52 3.11 2.84
C ALA A 66 0.86 4.05 1.68
N LYS A 67 0.38 5.28 1.76
CA LYS A 67 0.52 6.30 0.71
C LYS A 67 1.17 7.56 1.26
N GLY A 68 1.87 8.30 0.42
CA GLY A 68 2.46 9.59 0.76
C GLY A 68 3.97 9.51 1.04
N LEU A 69 4.51 10.63 1.48
CA LEU A 69 5.91 10.82 1.84
C LEU A 69 6.05 10.98 3.35
N GLU A 70 7.21 10.62 3.90
CA GLU A 70 7.56 10.97 5.26
C GLU A 70 7.76 12.49 5.39
N ILE A 71 7.02 13.15 6.26
CA ILE A 71 7.05 14.62 6.37
C ILE A 71 8.42 15.13 6.79
N ALA A 72 9.08 14.46 7.72
CA ALA A 72 10.36 14.89 8.28
C ALA A 72 11.51 14.83 7.26
N SER A 73 11.63 13.73 6.52
CA SER A 73 12.74 13.48 5.59
C SER A 73 12.39 13.78 4.12
N LYS A 74 11.10 13.93 3.79
CA LYS A 74 10.56 14.02 2.42
C LYS A 74 10.80 12.76 1.57
N LYS A 75 11.15 11.64 2.21
CA LYS A 75 11.45 10.38 1.54
C LYS A 75 10.19 9.61 1.18
N ARG A 76 10.29 8.86 0.09
CA ARG A 76 9.31 7.83 -0.29
C ARG A 76 9.39 6.66 0.71
N ILE A 77 8.35 5.86 0.76
CA ILE A 77 8.30 4.72 1.70
C ILE A 77 9.37 3.68 1.36
N SER A 78 9.61 3.41 0.07
CA SER A 78 10.67 2.51 -0.37
C SER A 78 12.06 2.95 0.12
N GLU A 79 12.34 4.25 0.11
CA GLU A 79 13.61 4.81 0.62
C GLU A 79 13.72 4.66 2.14
N MET A 80 12.62 4.88 2.88
CA MET A 80 12.59 4.63 4.33
C MET A 80 12.85 3.16 4.67
N VAL A 81 12.24 2.26 3.90
CA VAL A 81 12.44 0.81 4.06
C VAL A 81 13.90 0.44 3.80
N ALA A 82 14.50 0.95 2.72
CA ALA A 82 15.90 0.69 2.39
C ALA A 82 16.86 1.18 3.48
N GLU A 83 16.60 2.35 4.05
CA GLU A 83 17.41 2.89 5.16
C GLU A 83 17.29 2.06 6.43
N GLU A 84 16.05 1.80 6.86
CA GLU A 84 15.84 1.15 8.15
C GLU A 84 16.17 -0.34 8.12
N LEU A 85 15.97 -1.00 6.98
CA LEU A 85 16.24 -2.42 6.79
C LEU A 85 17.55 -2.69 6.05
N GLU A 86 18.49 -1.76 6.09
CA GLU A 86 19.85 -1.96 5.56
C GLU A 86 20.43 -3.29 6.06
N HIS A 87 21.05 -4.07 5.17
CA HIS A 87 21.60 -5.41 5.39
C HIS A 87 20.56 -6.50 5.71
N LYS A 88 19.27 -6.27 5.49
CA LYS A 88 18.23 -7.31 5.56
C LYS A 88 17.87 -7.81 4.16
N GLU A 89 17.49 -9.08 4.08
CA GLU A 89 17.01 -9.68 2.83
C GLU A 89 15.49 -9.53 2.74
N TYR A 90 15.02 -8.77 1.76
CA TYR A 90 13.60 -8.61 1.46
C TYR A 90 13.38 -8.22 0.00
N SER A 91 12.15 -8.42 -0.47
CA SER A 91 11.68 -7.85 -1.74
C SER A 91 10.57 -6.86 -1.43
N TYR A 92 10.80 -5.58 -1.71
CA TYR A 92 9.78 -4.55 -1.50
C TYR A 92 8.78 -4.53 -2.65
N VAL A 93 7.49 -4.51 -2.33
CA VAL A 93 6.39 -4.40 -3.29
C VAL A 93 5.43 -3.31 -2.81
N LEU A 94 5.15 -2.34 -3.67
CA LEU A 94 4.08 -1.40 -3.49
C LEU A 94 2.78 -2.00 -4.03
N LEU A 95 1.73 -2.02 -3.22
CA LEU A 95 0.38 -2.37 -3.66
C LEU A 95 -0.49 -1.11 -3.58
N ALA A 96 -0.71 -0.44 -4.72
CA ALA A 96 -1.35 0.87 -4.78
C ALA A 96 -2.45 0.96 -5.83
N GLY A 97 -3.53 1.67 -5.50
CA GLY A 97 -4.66 1.89 -6.40
C GLY A 97 -5.85 2.56 -5.69
N PRO A 98 -6.96 2.73 -6.40
CA PRO A 98 -8.21 3.21 -5.85
C PRO A 98 -8.91 2.05 -5.11
N THR A 99 -8.74 1.99 -3.79
CA THR A 99 -9.28 0.92 -2.95
C THR A 99 -9.86 1.51 -1.67
N HIS A 100 -11.12 1.94 -1.72
CA HIS A 100 -11.88 2.26 -0.53
C HIS A 100 -12.18 0.96 0.24
N ALA A 101 -11.87 0.95 1.54
CA ALA A 101 -11.97 -0.25 2.36
C ALA A 101 -13.38 -0.83 2.38
N GLU A 102 -14.38 0.05 2.44
CA GLU A 102 -15.80 -0.31 2.44
C GLU A 102 -16.22 -1.00 1.14
N GLU A 103 -15.78 -0.49 0.00
CA GLU A 103 -16.10 -1.06 -1.31
C GLU A 103 -15.42 -2.42 -1.51
N VAL A 104 -14.13 -2.52 -1.15
CA VAL A 104 -13.40 -3.80 -1.21
C VAL A 104 -14.04 -4.83 -0.30
N ALA A 105 -14.42 -4.44 0.92
CA ALA A 105 -15.07 -5.33 1.88
C ALA A 105 -16.46 -5.80 1.40
N GLN A 106 -17.17 -4.99 0.62
CA GLN A 106 -18.44 -5.34 -0.03
C GLN A 106 -18.24 -6.12 -1.34
N LYS A 107 -17.00 -6.44 -1.70
CA LYS A 107 -16.65 -7.18 -2.93
C LYS A 107 -17.03 -6.45 -4.22
N LEU A 108 -17.04 -5.11 -4.18
CA LEU A 108 -17.23 -4.32 -5.40
C LEU A 108 -15.98 -4.44 -6.30
N PRO A 109 -16.16 -4.45 -7.64
CA PRO A 109 -15.04 -4.55 -8.57
C PRO A 109 -14.01 -3.47 -8.34
N SER A 110 -12.78 -3.88 -8.05
CA SER A 110 -11.65 -2.98 -7.76
C SER A 110 -10.42 -3.41 -8.54
N ALA A 111 -9.58 -2.45 -8.90
CA ALA A 111 -8.31 -2.69 -9.58
C ALA A 111 -7.17 -1.99 -8.84
N ILE A 112 -6.04 -2.67 -8.73
CA ILE A 112 -4.86 -2.20 -8.01
C ILE A 112 -3.58 -2.61 -8.75
N LEU A 113 -2.49 -1.90 -8.51
CA LEU A 113 -1.20 -2.15 -9.11
C LEU A 113 -0.22 -2.70 -8.05
N SER A 114 0.43 -3.82 -8.37
CA SER A 114 1.55 -4.41 -7.64
C SER A 114 2.85 -4.03 -8.34
N VAL A 115 3.68 -3.19 -7.71
CA VAL A 115 4.89 -2.62 -8.32
C VAL A 115 6.11 -2.98 -7.50
N SER A 116 7.14 -3.48 -8.17
CA SER A 116 8.41 -3.83 -7.56
C SER A 116 9.52 -3.85 -8.60
N GLU A 117 10.74 -3.54 -8.19
CA GLU A 117 11.96 -3.81 -8.97
C GLU A 117 12.21 -5.32 -9.11
N ASN A 118 11.69 -6.14 -8.18
CA ASN A 118 11.68 -7.59 -8.27
C ASN A 118 10.35 -8.08 -8.89
N GLU A 119 10.36 -8.36 -10.18
CA GLU A 119 9.18 -8.82 -10.93
C GLU A 119 8.55 -10.10 -10.35
N LYS A 120 9.37 -11.01 -9.81
CA LYS A 120 8.87 -12.26 -9.20
C LYS A 120 8.06 -11.94 -7.93
N ALA A 121 8.53 -11.01 -7.11
CA ALA A 121 7.82 -10.58 -5.92
C ALA A 121 6.51 -9.87 -6.30
N ALA A 122 6.53 -8.96 -7.29
CA ALA A 122 5.32 -8.31 -7.80
C ALA A 122 4.28 -9.33 -8.28
N LYS A 123 4.73 -10.37 -9.00
CA LYS A 123 3.87 -11.43 -9.50
C LYS A 123 3.33 -12.34 -8.40
N THR A 124 4.12 -12.63 -7.37
CA THR A 124 3.66 -13.37 -6.20
C THR A 124 2.53 -12.60 -5.49
N VAL A 125 2.73 -11.30 -5.28
CA VAL A 125 1.70 -10.42 -4.69
C VAL A 125 0.45 -10.37 -5.59
N GLN A 126 0.62 -10.21 -6.90
CA GLN A 126 -0.48 -10.27 -7.85
C GLN A 126 -1.31 -11.55 -7.68
N THR A 127 -0.66 -12.70 -7.67
CA THR A 127 -1.33 -14.01 -7.59
C THR A 127 -2.03 -14.19 -6.24
N THR A 128 -1.39 -13.74 -5.16
CA THR A 128 -1.91 -13.89 -3.80
C THR A 128 -3.15 -13.02 -3.53
N PHE A 129 -3.15 -11.77 -4.03
CA PHE A 129 -4.21 -10.81 -3.75
C PHE A 129 -5.31 -10.77 -4.81
N SER A 130 -5.07 -11.25 -6.06
CA SER A 130 -6.09 -11.26 -7.11
C SER A 130 -7.23 -12.22 -6.79
N ASN A 131 -8.46 -11.77 -7.06
CA ASN A 131 -9.65 -12.59 -7.04
C ASN A 131 -10.70 -12.07 -8.03
N LEU A 132 -11.93 -12.59 -8.01
CA LEU A 132 -12.99 -12.27 -8.98
C LEU A 132 -13.39 -10.78 -9.00
N TYR A 133 -13.27 -10.10 -7.88
CA TYR A 133 -13.67 -8.70 -7.71
C TYR A 133 -12.51 -7.77 -7.35
N PHE A 134 -11.30 -8.31 -7.19
CA PHE A 134 -10.10 -7.54 -6.87
C PHE A 134 -8.99 -7.88 -7.87
N ARG A 135 -8.86 -7.05 -8.90
CA ARG A 135 -7.89 -7.27 -9.98
C ARG A 135 -6.56 -6.62 -9.67
N VAL A 136 -5.49 -7.41 -9.63
CA VAL A 136 -4.13 -6.89 -9.45
C VAL A 136 -3.36 -6.94 -10.77
N TYR A 137 -2.82 -5.80 -11.19
CA TYR A 137 -1.89 -5.67 -12.31
C TYR A 137 -0.46 -5.58 -11.78
N THR A 138 0.54 -5.84 -12.61
CA THR A 138 1.94 -5.67 -12.25
C THR A 138 2.57 -4.50 -12.99
N GLY A 139 3.57 -3.86 -12.36
CA GLY A 139 4.38 -2.79 -12.94
C GLY A 139 5.80 -2.78 -12.36
N THR A 140 6.69 -2.07 -13.02
CA THR A 140 8.11 -1.95 -12.63
C THR A 140 8.50 -0.54 -12.18
N ASP A 141 7.72 0.47 -12.54
CA ASP A 141 7.97 1.86 -12.15
C ASP A 141 7.53 2.12 -10.71
N LEU A 142 8.38 1.73 -9.75
CA LEU A 142 8.12 1.89 -8.33
C LEU A 142 8.10 3.38 -7.93
N MET A 143 9.03 4.17 -8.48
CA MET A 143 9.13 5.59 -8.14
C MET A 143 7.88 6.36 -8.60
N GLY A 144 7.49 6.20 -9.86
CA GLY A 144 6.30 6.83 -10.41
C GLY A 144 5.03 6.43 -9.65
N ALA A 145 4.87 5.16 -9.33
CA ALA A 145 3.70 4.68 -8.59
C ALA A 145 3.62 5.26 -7.15
N GLU A 146 4.75 5.39 -6.43
CA GLU A 146 4.79 6.00 -5.10
C GLU A 146 4.47 7.50 -5.17
N LEU A 147 5.08 8.23 -6.12
CA LEU A 147 4.87 9.67 -6.30
C LEU A 147 3.44 9.98 -6.74
N ALA A 148 2.90 9.26 -7.71
CA ALA A 148 1.50 9.42 -8.13
C ALA A 148 0.54 9.18 -6.95
N GLY A 149 0.79 8.15 -6.14
CA GLY A 149 0.04 7.88 -4.92
C GLY A 149 0.10 9.02 -3.88
N ALA A 150 1.25 9.69 -3.76
CA ALA A 150 1.45 10.82 -2.86
C ALA A 150 0.80 12.12 -3.36
N LEU A 151 0.86 12.38 -4.68
CA LEU A 151 0.45 13.65 -5.30
C LEU A 151 -1.02 13.68 -5.73
N LYS A 152 -1.66 12.53 -5.91
CA LYS A 152 -3.06 12.46 -6.40
C LYS A 152 -4.06 13.34 -5.64
N ASN A 153 -3.83 13.57 -4.35
CA ASN A 153 -4.73 14.39 -3.54
C ASN A 153 -4.65 15.88 -3.92
N CYS A 154 -3.51 16.37 -4.41
CA CYS A 154 -3.39 17.74 -4.93
C CYS A 154 -4.32 17.93 -6.15
N LEU A 155 -4.33 16.94 -7.05
CA LEU A 155 -5.23 16.95 -8.21
C LEU A 155 -6.70 16.85 -7.81
N ALA A 156 -7.02 16.01 -6.83
CA ALA A 156 -8.38 15.86 -6.30
C ALA A 156 -8.89 17.18 -5.68
N ILE A 157 -8.04 17.87 -4.91
CA ILE A 157 -8.38 19.19 -4.33
C ILE A 157 -8.61 20.22 -5.44
N ALA A 158 -7.72 20.27 -6.45
CA ALA A 158 -7.87 21.19 -7.58
C ALA A 158 -9.18 20.93 -8.36
N ALA A 159 -9.54 19.66 -8.58
CA ALA A 159 -10.80 19.30 -9.20
C ALA A 159 -12.01 19.73 -8.36
N GLY A 160 -11.95 19.55 -7.04
CA GLY A 160 -13.00 20.01 -6.11
C GLY A 160 -13.15 21.54 -6.07
N ILE A 161 -12.05 22.28 -6.16
CA ILE A 161 -12.07 23.75 -6.28
C ILE A 161 -12.75 24.17 -7.59
N ALA A 162 -12.41 23.52 -8.71
CA ALA A 162 -13.03 23.80 -10.01
C ALA A 162 -14.55 23.55 -9.97
N ASP A 163 -14.99 22.48 -9.32
CA ASP A 163 -16.42 22.21 -9.09
C ASP A 163 -17.09 23.29 -8.23
N GLY A 164 -16.47 23.67 -7.12
CA GLY A 164 -16.99 24.71 -6.21
C GLY A 164 -17.08 26.11 -6.86
N MET A 165 -16.21 26.37 -7.86
CA MET A 165 -16.26 27.60 -8.67
C MET A 165 -17.28 27.54 -9.81
N GLY A 166 -17.97 26.42 -9.99
CA GLY A 166 -18.96 26.23 -11.05
C GLY A 166 -18.36 26.03 -12.46
N TYR A 167 -17.10 25.63 -12.54
CA TYR A 167 -16.49 25.26 -13.82
C TYR A 167 -17.09 23.94 -14.33
N GLY A 168 -17.34 23.88 -15.65
CA GLY A 168 -17.96 22.73 -16.26
C GLY A 168 -17.03 21.53 -16.45
N ASP A 169 -17.60 20.43 -16.96
CA ASP A 169 -16.91 19.14 -17.14
C ASP A 169 -15.68 19.23 -18.05
N ASN A 170 -15.69 20.12 -19.06
CA ASN A 170 -14.52 20.32 -19.93
C ASN A 170 -13.29 20.81 -19.15
N THR A 171 -13.48 21.75 -18.23
CA THR A 171 -12.40 22.27 -17.37
C THR A 171 -11.88 21.16 -16.44
N LYS A 172 -12.78 20.41 -15.83
CA LYS A 172 -12.43 19.28 -14.97
C LYS A 172 -11.68 18.19 -15.72
N ALA A 173 -12.17 17.81 -16.90
CA ALA A 173 -11.50 16.80 -17.75
C ALA A 173 -10.10 17.27 -18.18
N ALA A 174 -9.94 18.52 -18.58
CA ALA A 174 -8.66 19.11 -18.95
C ALA A 174 -7.69 19.14 -17.76
N LEU A 175 -8.16 19.57 -16.58
CA LEU A 175 -7.38 19.59 -15.33
C LEU A 175 -6.88 18.20 -14.94
N ILE A 176 -7.76 17.20 -14.95
CA ILE A 176 -7.42 15.83 -14.59
C ILE A 176 -6.44 15.24 -15.61
N THR A 177 -6.71 15.39 -16.90
CA THR A 177 -5.83 14.88 -17.97
C THR A 177 -4.44 15.50 -17.87
N ARG A 178 -4.37 16.82 -17.70
CA ARG A 178 -3.08 17.53 -17.55
C ARG A 178 -2.37 17.12 -16.27
N GLY A 179 -3.09 17.05 -15.15
CA GLY A 179 -2.52 16.66 -13.87
C GLY A 179 -1.95 15.24 -13.85
N ILE A 180 -2.63 14.29 -14.50
CA ILE A 180 -2.09 12.92 -14.65
C ILE A 180 -0.82 12.90 -15.50
N ASN A 181 -0.75 13.73 -16.55
CA ASN A 181 0.43 13.80 -17.42
C ASN A 181 1.64 14.45 -16.76
N GLU A 182 1.44 15.27 -15.73
CA GLU A 182 2.51 15.94 -14.97
C GLU A 182 2.99 15.10 -13.76
N MET A 183 2.23 14.09 -13.33
CA MET A 183 2.61 13.16 -12.25
C MET A 183 3.45 12.00 -12.74
#